data_3f1f606b04aee2c6a3f035735cd993c1
#
_entry.id   3f1f606b04aee2c6a3f035735cd993c1
#
_cell.length_a   1.000
_cell.length_b   1.000
_cell.length_c   1.000
_cell.angle_alpha   90.00
_cell.angle_beta   90.00
_cell.angle_gamma   90.00
#
_symmetry.space_group_name_H-M   'P 1'
#
loop_
_entity.id
_entity.type
_entity.pdbx_description
1 polymer ?
#
loop_
_entity_poly.entity_id
_entity_poly.type
_entity_poly.pdbx_seq_one_letter_code
_entity_poly.pdbx_strand_id
1 'polypeptide(L)'
;MVGGTRSARVVGRSALSPRVTELTLAIEGDEPFRWLAGQHVTLRPDLPSGAPAAFSIAAAPSQTGLRRLALALSNGSALLAHTEVGSLVGLEGPFGAFTWQPAPSALLVGAGTGLAPLRAIVHDALGSDEATPVVLVAGNRSERDLLWHAELATLASEHLRFRYEPVVSQPDATWRGRRGYVQEHLEEITAGLAPGFRAYLCGSHGMVNACRELLGKLGVTEERIGYEAAA
;
A
#
# COMPACT_ATOMS: atom_id res chain seq x y z
N MET A 1 -1.85 -8.52 -23.76
CA MET A 1 -0.63 -7.98 -24.41
C MET A 1 0.45 -7.90 -23.34
N VAL A 2 1.58 -8.59 -23.51
CA VAL A 2 2.73 -8.48 -22.61
C VAL A 2 3.26 -7.06 -22.78
N GLY A 3 3.12 -6.20 -21.78
CA GLY A 3 3.62 -4.83 -21.80
C GLY A 3 5.12 -4.84 -21.98
N GLY A 4 5.62 -4.13 -23.01
CA GLY A 4 7.06 -3.96 -23.24
C GLY A 4 7.70 -3.21 -22.05
N THR A 5 9.02 -3.39 -21.86
CA THR A 5 9.79 -2.62 -20.89
C THR A 5 9.75 -1.15 -21.28
N ARG A 6 9.33 -0.28 -20.34
CA ARG A 6 9.37 1.18 -20.48
C ARG A 6 10.57 1.74 -19.71
N SER A 7 10.99 2.94 -20.05
CA SER A 7 11.91 3.72 -19.22
C SER A 7 11.14 4.65 -18.31
N ALA A 8 11.60 4.77 -17.08
CA ALA A 8 11.10 5.74 -16.11
C ALA A 8 12.27 6.49 -15.47
N ARG A 9 12.08 7.77 -15.20
CA ARG A 9 13.08 8.63 -14.54
C ARG A 9 12.71 8.84 -13.10
N VAL A 10 13.64 8.67 -12.19
CA VAL A 10 13.46 9.06 -10.79
C VAL A 10 13.41 10.59 -10.73
N VAL A 11 12.25 11.15 -10.36
CA VAL A 11 12.04 12.60 -10.26
C VAL A 11 11.88 13.08 -8.81
N GLY A 12 11.74 12.14 -7.86
CA GLY A 12 11.67 12.46 -6.45
C GLY A 12 12.14 11.29 -5.60
N ARG A 13 12.73 11.62 -4.45
CA ARG A 13 13.15 10.68 -3.42
C ARG A 13 12.95 11.35 -2.06
N SER A 14 12.10 10.78 -1.22
CA SER A 14 11.79 11.32 0.10
C SER A 14 11.76 10.22 1.16
N ALA A 15 12.25 10.52 2.37
CA ALA A 15 12.14 9.60 3.49
C ALA A 15 10.71 9.60 4.02
N LEU A 16 10.03 8.45 3.99
CA LEU A 16 8.73 8.26 4.66
C LEU A 16 8.91 7.87 6.13
N SER A 17 10.00 7.17 6.42
CA SER A 17 10.39 6.76 7.77
C SER A 17 11.89 6.51 7.82
N PRO A 18 12.49 6.24 8.99
CA PRO A 18 13.91 5.83 9.07
C PRO A 18 14.24 4.58 8.25
N ARG A 19 13.23 3.80 7.84
CA ARG A 19 13.40 2.50 7.18
C ARG A 19 12.83 2.44 5.77
N VAL A 20 12.07 3.44 5.33
CA VAL A 20 11.36 3.43 4.05
C VAL A 20 11.56 4.74 3.33
N THR A 21 11.94 4.64 2.06
CA THR A 21 12.03 5.76 1.12
C THR A 21 10.92 5.66 0.07
N GLU A 22 10.28 6.78 -0.22
CA GLU A 22 9.40 6.92 -1.38
C GLU A 22 10.21 7.35 -2.59
N LEU A 23 10.00 6.67 -3.71
CA LEU A 23 10.46 7.09 -5.02
C LEU A 23 9.28 7.59 -5.83
N THR A 24 9.44 8.76 -6.46
CA THR A 24 8.55 9.25 -7.49
C THR A 24 9.21 9.04 -8.85
N LEU A 25 8.52 8.31 -9.72
CA LEU A 25 8.97 8.02 -11.06
C LEU A 25 8.14 8.80 -12.09
N ALA A 26 8.79 9.41 -13.08
CA ALA A 26 8.15 9.91 -14.30
C ALA A 26 8.38 8.89 -15.42
N ILE A 27 7.29 8.44 -16.03
CA ILE A 27 7.33 7.45 -17.11
C ILE A 27 7.65 8.17 -18.42
N GLU A 28 8.68 7.72 -19.11
CA GLU A 28 9.13 8.30 -20.38
C GLU A 28 8.20 7.88 -21.54
N GLY A 29 8.14 8.71 -22.55
CA GLY A 29 7.32 8.48 -23.76
C GLY A 29 5.93 9.11 -23.68
N ASP A 30 5.20 9.06 -24.81
CA ASP A 30 3.91 9.76 -24.95
C ASP A 30 2.70 8.92 -24.54
N GLU A 31 2.84 7.61 -24.57
CA GLU A 31 1.76 6.70 -24.22
C GLU A 31 1.47 6.68 -22.70
N PRO A 32 0.22 6.83 -22.29
CA PRO A 32 -0.14 6.76 -20.87
C PRO A 32 0.17 5.38 -20.29
N PHE A 33 0.62 5.34 -19.06
CA PHE A 33 0.73 4.13 -18.28
C PHE A 33 -0.52 3.98 -17.42
N ARG A 34 -1.33 2.97 -17.71
CA ARG A 34 -2.61 2.75 -17.02
C ARG A 34 -2.47 1.62 -16.01
N TRP A 35 -2.84 1.87 -14.76
CA TRP A 35 -2.88 0.88 -13.69
C TRP A 35 -4.15 1.02 -12.87
N LEU A 36 -4.45 0.00 -12.08
CA LEU A 36 -5.49 0.02 -11.06
C LEU A 36 -4.82 0.13 -9.68
N ALA A 37 -5.49 0.81 -8.74
CA ALA A 37 -5.01 0.90 -7.36
C ALA A 37 -4.84 -0.50 -6.75
N GLY A 38 -3.68 -0.73 -6.14
CA GLY A 38 -3.27 -2.02 -5.60
C GLY A 38 -2.32 -2.83 -6.49
N GLN A 39 -2.18 -2.51 -7.78
CA GLN A 39 -1.21 -3.17 -8.67
C GLN A 39 0.24 -2.80 -8.36
N HIS A 40 1.17 -3.57 -8.90
CA HIS A 40 2.61 -3.39 -8.75
C HIS A 40 3.32 -3.28 -10.10
N VAL A 41 4.55 -2.82 -10.06
CA VAL A 41 5.50 -2.79 -11.18
C VAL A 41 6.78 -3.51 -10.81
N THR A 42 7.48 -4.02 -11.81
CA THR A 42 8.86 -4.50 -11.66
C THR A 42 9.81 -3.42 -12.15
N LEU A 43 10.76 -3.03 -11.31
CA LEU A 43 11.84 -2.12 -11.68
C LEU A 43 13.12 -2.90 -11.97
N ARG A 44 13.84 -2.47 -13.00
CA ARG A 44 15.20 -2.92 -13.35
C ARG A 44 16.12 -1.72 -13.25
N PRO A 45 17.13 -1.73 -12.37
CA PRO A 45 18.17 -0.70 -12.43
C PRO A 45 18.91 -0.80 -13.77
N ASP A 46 19.34 0.35 -14.29
CA ASP A 46 20.13 0.42 -15.53
C ASP A 46 21.59 0.00 -15.25
N LEU A 47 21.78 -1.26 -14.88
CA LEU A 47 23.07 -1.87 -14.54
C LEU A 47 23.11 -3.32 -15.02
N PRO A 48 24.27 -3.79 -15.55
CA PRO A 48 24.42 -5.15 -16.06
C PRO A 48 24.10 -6.27 -15.03
N SER A 49 24.26 -5.99 -13.74
CA SER A 49 24.04 -6.95 -12.65
C SER A 49 22.81 -6.64 -11.78
N GLY A 50 22.01 -5.65 -12.16
CA GLY A 50 20.84 -5.22 -11.38
C GLY A 50 19.70 -6.24 -11.47
N ALA A 51 19.43 -6.96 -10.39
CA ALA A 51 18.27 -7.84 -10.32
C ALA A 51 16.96 -7.04 -10.34
N PRO A 52 15.94 -7.46 -11.11
CA PRO A 52 14.63 -6.85 -11.07
C PRO A 52 13.97 -7.06 -9.73
N ALA A 53 13.20 -6.08 -9.27
CA ALA A 53 12.42 -6.18 -8.05
C ALA A 53 11.02 -5.58 -8.24
N ALA A 54 10.04 -6.23 -7.62
CA ALA A 54 8.63 -5.82 -7.68
C ALA A 54 8.30 -4.85 -6.55
N PHE A 55 7.52 -3.80 -6.88
CA PHE A 55 7.07 -2.78 -5.93
C PHE A 55 5.62 -2.41 -6.19
N SER A 56 4.81 -2.45 -5.14
CA SER A 56 3.42 -2.00 -5.21
C SER A 56 3.37 -0.49 -5.49
N ILE A 57 2.43 -0.09 -6.33
CA ILE A 57 2.20 1.33 -6.64
C ILE A 57 1.45 1.95 -5.47
N ALA A 58 2.05 2.98 -4.85
CA ALA A 58 1.54 3.62 -3.65
C ALA A 58 0.53 4.76 -3.94
N ALA A 59 0.30 5.09 -5.20
CA ALA A 59 -0.62 6.15 -5.60
C ALA A 59 -1.71 5.64 -6.54
N ALA A 60 -2.93 6.14 -6.37
CA ALA A 60 -3.99 5.95 -7.35
C ALA A 60 -3.72 6.78 -8.62
N PRO A 61 -4.23 6.36 -9.80
CA PRO A 61 -4.09 7.13 -11.04
C PRO A 61 -4.60 8.57 -10.92
N SER A 62 -5.64 8.79 -10.11
CA SER A 62 -6.23 10.11 -9.85
C SER A 62 -5.28 11.08 -9.14
N GLN A 63 -4.33 10.57 -8.34
CA GLN A 63 -3.40 11.40 -7.58
C GLN A 63 -2.22 11.92 -8.43
N THR A 64 -1.72 11.12 -9.36
CA THR A 64 -0.45 11.38 -10.06
C THR A 64 -0.61 11.51 -11.56
N GLY A 65 -1.80 11.29 -12.08
CA GLY A 65 -2.04 11.14 -13.52
C GLY A 65 -1.38 9.87 -14.08
N LEU A 66 -1.50 9.65 -15.37
CA LEU A 66 -1.06 8.41 -16.02
C LEU A 66 0.43 8.40 -16.43
N ARG A 67 1.25 9.28 -15.86
CA ARG A 67 2.68 9.43 -16.20
C ARG A 67 3.60 9.44 -14.98
N ARG A 68 3.07 9.35 -13.79
CA ARG A 68 3.87 9.32 -12.55
C ARG A 68 3.45 8.17 -11.65
N LEU A 69 4.41 7.56 -10.99
CA LEU A 69 4.20 6.54 -9.98
C LEU A 69 4.88 6.95 -8.68
N ALA A 70 4.26 6.62 -7.55
CA ALA A 70 4.90 6.64 -6.25
C ALA A 70 5.09 5.19 -5.77
N LEU A 71 6.28 4.85 -5.29
CA LEU A 71 6.65 3.53 -4.80
C LEU A 71 7.31 3.66 -3.43
N ALA A 72 6.99 2.78 -2.50
CA ALA A 72 7.64 2.74 -1.19
C ALA A 72 8.65 1.58 -1.14
N LEU A 73 9.91 1.90 -0.90
CA LEU A 73 11.01 0.95 -0.86
C LEU A 73 11.62 0.88 0.54
N SER A 74 11.85 -0.34 1.04
CA SER A 74 12.68 -0.52 2.23
C SER A 74 14.10 0.01 1.98
N ASN A 75 14.69 0.70 2.94
CA ASN A 75 16.05 1.23 2.84
C ASN A 75 17.12 0.14 2.69
N GLY A 76 16.77 -1.13 2.97
CA GLY A 76 17.61 -2.29 2.64
C GLY A 76 17.49 -2.77 1.20
N SER A 77 16.63 -2.18 0.38
CA SER A 77 16.53 -2.55 -1.04
C SER A 77 17.78 -2.18 -1.81
N ALA A 78 18.40 -3.15 -2.48
CA ALA A 78 19.56 -2.92 -3.34
C ALA A 78 19.27 -1.90 -4.46
N LEU A 79 18.02 -1.80 -4.90
CA LEU A 79 17.61 -0.84 -5.93
C LEU A 79 17.87 0.61 -5.49
N LEU A 80 17.67 0.95 -4.20
CA LEU A 80 17.85 2.32 -3.71
C LEU A 80 19.28 2.86 -3.85
N ALA A 81 20.27 1.98 -3.85
CA ALA A 81 21.66 2.39 -4.07
C ALA A 81 21.91 2.94 -5.49
N HIS A 82 20.99 2.67 -6.42
CA HIS A 82 21.14 2.97 -7.85
C HIS A 82 19.99 3.83 -8.41
N THR A 83 19.18 4.43 -7.53
CA THR A 83 18.01 5.25 -7.93
C THR A 83 18.10 6.65 -7.33
N GLU A 84 19.15 7.38 -7.63
CA GLU A 84 19.23 8.81 -7.34
C GLU A 84 18.28 9.60 -8.24
N VAL A 85 17.91 10.82 -7.81
CA VAL A 85 17.10 11.72 -8.65
C VAL A 85 17.84 11.99 -9.96
N GLY A 86 17.15 11.77 -11.07
CA GLY A 86 17.70 11.84 -12.43
C GLY A 86 18.03 10.47 -13.05
N SER A 87 18.20 9.41 -12.24
CA SER A 87 18.48 8.06 -12.75
C SER A 87 17.35 7.53 -13.63
N LEU A 88 17.70 6.75 -14.63
CA LEU A 88 16.75 5.97 -15.43
C LEU A 88 16.65 4.56 -14.87
N VAL A 89 15.45 4.00 -14.91
CA VAL A 89 15.16 2.62 -14.55
C VAL A 89 14.24 2.01 -15.60
N GLY A 90 14.44 0.73 -15.90
CA GLY A 90 13.49 -0.04 -16.66
C GLY A 90 12.26 -0.32 -15.82
N LEU A 91 11.07 -0.23 -16.41
CA LEU A 91 9.79 -0.43 -15.74
C LEU A 91 8.95 -1.41 -16.55
N GLU A 92 8.47 -2.46 -15.91
CA GLU A 92 7.56 -3.44 -16.48
C GLU A 92 6.28 -3.50 -15.66
N GLY A 93 5.15 -3.71 -16.31
CA GLY A 93 3.84 -3.79 -15.66
C GLY A 93 2.77 -2.96 -16.39
N PRO A 94 1.65 -2.66 -15.69
CA PRO A 94 1.35 -3.06 -14.30
C PRO A 94 1.00 -4.54 -14.20
N PHE A 95 1.23 -5.13 -13.03
CA PHE A 95 0.93 -6.52 -12.71
C PHE A 95 0.06 -6.63 -11.46
N GLY A 96 -0.51 -7.81 -11.22
CA GLY A 96 -1.25 -8.14 -10.02
C GLY A 96 -2.76 -8.00 -10.16
N ALA A 97 -3.46 -8.83 -9.36
CA ALA A 97 -4.91 -8.86 -9.24
C ALA A 97 -5.42 -8.31 -7.89
N PHE A 98 -4.51 -7.80 -7.06
CA PHE A 98 -4.82 -7.19 -5.77
C PHE A 98 -5.37 -5.78 -5.99
N THR A 99 -6.62 -5.68 -6.48
CA THR A 99 -7.22 -4.41 -6.88
C THR A 99 -8.53 -4.16 -6.15
N TRP A 100 -8.88 -2.88 -6.03
CA TRP A 100 -10.15 -2.47 -5.45
C TRP A 100 -11.34 -3.16 -6.13
N GLN A 101 -12.28 -3.63 -5.32
CA GLN A 101 -13.55 -4.18 -5.77
C GLN A 101 -14.67 -3.67 -4.84
N PRO A 102 -15.80 -3.21 -5.38
CA PRO A 102 -16.93 -2.73 -4.60
C PRO A 102 -17.43 -3.76 -3.59
N ALA A 103 -17.76 -3.31 -2.40
CA ALA A 103 -18.34 -4.13 -1.33
C ALA A 103 -19.16 -3.23 -0.40
N PRO A 104 -20.06 -3.81 0.45
CA PRO A 104 -20.80 -3.03 1.45
C PRO A 104 -19.94 -2.23 2.41
N SER A 105 -18.74 -2.71 2.71
CA SER A 105 -17.66 -2.00 3.39
C SER A 105 -16.32 -2.70 3.11
N ALA A 106 -15.21 -2.05 3.41
CA ALA A 106 -13.88 -2.60 3.20
C ALA A 106 -12.99 -2.47 4.43
N LEU A 107 -12.26 -3.55 4.72
CA LEU A 107 -11.20 -3.60 5.72
C LEU A 107 -9.84 -3.73 5.01
N LEU A 108 -8.98 -2.76 5.20
CA LEU A 108 -7.62 -2.76 4.71
C LEU A 108 -6.67 -2.95 5.89
N VAL A 109 -5.79 -3.94 5.85
CA VAL A 109 -4.83 -4.21 6.92
C VAL A 109 -3.43 -4.31 6.33
N GLY A 110 -2.55 -3.42 6.75
CA GLY A 110 -1.19 -3.38 6.22
C GLY A 110 -0.12 -3.07 7.24
N ALA A 111 1.13 -3.45 6.93
CA ALA A 111 2.28 -3.11 7.75
C ALA A 111 3.52 -2.80 6.89
N GLY A 112 4.31 -1.81 7.32
CA GLY A 112 5.49 -1.37 6.60
C GLY A 112 5.17 -0.98 5.14
N THR A 113 6.00 -1.41 4.18
CA THR A 113 5.77 -1.13 2.75
C THR A 113 4.49 -1.77 2.18
N GLY A 114 3.88 -2.73 2.88
CA GLY A 114 2.57 -3.26 2.54
C GLY A 114 1.44 -2.23 2.63
N LEU A 115 1.68 -1.07 3.23
CA LEU A 115 0.74 0.06 3.16
C LEU A 115 0.69 0.70 1.77
N ALA A 116 1.69 0.51 0.91
CA ALA A 116 1.74 1.14 -0.40
C ALA A 116 0.51 0.84 -1.28
N PRO A 117 0.17 -0.42 -1.59
CA PRO A 117 -1.01 -0.72 -2.39
C PRO A 117 -2.31 -0.33 -1.69
N LEU A 118 -2.36 -0.41 -0.36
CA LEU A 118 -3.54 -0.05 0.42
C LEU A 118 -3.79 1.46 0.42
N ARG A 119 -2.75 2.29 0.46
CA ARG A 119 -2.87 3.74 0.28
C ARG A 119 -3.47 4.08 -1.08
N ALA A 120 -2.99 3.45 -2.15
CA ALA A 120 -3.57 3.64 -3.48
C ALA A 120 -5.07 3.26 -3.50
N ILE A 121 -5.44 2.12 -2.89
CA ILE A 121 -6.83 1.68 -2.78
C ILE A 121 -7.68 2.68 -1.97
N VAL A 122 -7.18 3.23 -0.86
CA VAL A 122 -7.89 4.28 -0.09
C VAL A 122 -8.21 5.47 -0.98
N HIS A 123 -7.22 6.00 -1.70
CA HIS A 123 -7.45 7.16 -2.56
C HIS A 123 -8.40 6.88 -3.72
N ASP A 124 -8.33 5.68 -4.32
CA ASP A 124 -9.22 5.27 -5.39
C ASP A 124 -10.67 5.13 -4.89
N ALA A 125 -10.85 4.45 -3.74
CA ALA A 125 -12.15 4.29 -3.10
C ALA A 125 -12.76 5.63 -2.67
N LEU A 126 -11.98 6.55 -2.12
CA LEU A 126 -12.44 7.87 -1.70
C LEU A 126 -12.72 8.81 -2.88
N GLY A 127 -12.00 8.64 -3.99
CA GLY A 127 -12.21 9.40 -5.23
C GLY A 127 -13.38 8.90 -6.09
N SER A 128 -13.94 7.73 -5.80
CA SER A 128 -15.09 7.18 -6.51
C SER A 128 -16.41 7.73 -5.97
N ASP A 129 -17.45 7.69 -6.81
CA ASP A 129 -18.84 8.05 -6.42
C ASP A 129 -19.46 6.99 -5.49
N GLU A 130 -18.79 5.87 -5.27
CA GLU A 130 -19.26 4.81 -4.38
C GLU A 130 -19.15 5.22 -2.92
N ALA A 131 -20.22 5.05 -2.17
CA ALA A 131 -20.29 5.41 -0.75
C ALA A 131 -19.73 4.32 0.19
N THR A 132 -18.87 3.42 -0.29
CA THR A 132 -18.33 2.30 0.48
C THR A 132 -17.51 2.81 1.68
N PRO A 133 -17.88 2.46 2.93
CA PRO A 133 -17.06 2.73 4.10
C PRO A 133 -15.75 1.93 4.06
N VAL A 134 -14.64 2.59 4.37
CA VAL A 134 -13.30 2.01 4.36
C VAL A 134 -12.64 2.16 5.71
N VAL A 135 -12.10 1.08 6.25
CA VAL A 135 -11.27 1.09 7.46
C VAL A 135 -9.87 0.63 7.11
N LEU A 136 -8.86 1.45 7.36
CA LEU A 136 -7.46 1.11 7.21
C LEU A 136 -6.81 0.89 8.57
N VAL A 137 -6.36 -0.33 8.83
CA VAL A 137 -5.55 -0.70 10.00
C VAL A 137 -4.08 -0.73 9.58
N ALA A 138 -3.27 0.18 10.12
CA ALA A 138 -1.88 0.35 9.74
C ALA A 138 -0.94 -0.06 10.88
N GLY A 139 -0.31 -1.23 10.76
CA GLY A 139 0.62 -1.77 11.74
C GLY A 139 2.06 -1.33 11.51
N ASN A 140 2.71 -0.88 12.58
CA ASN A 140 4.13 -0.55 12.54
C ASN A 140 4.81 -0.86 13.90
N ARG A 141 6.14 -0.86 13.92
CA ARG A 141 6.88 -1.13 15.14
C ARG A 141 6.87 0.06 16.10
N SER A 142 7.10 1.25 15.57
CA SER A 142 7.12 2.51 16.34
C SER A 142 6.36 3.60 15.58
N GLU A 143 6.08 4.72 16.26
CA GLU A 143 5.43 5.89 15.67
C GLU A 143 6.22 6.45 14.48
N ARG A 144 7.55 6.40 14.55
CA ARG A 144 8.44 6.89 13.49
C ARG A 144 8.39 6.04 12.22
N ASP A 145 7.87 4.82 12.31
CA ASP A 145 7.72 3.92 11.18
C ASP A 145 6.34 4.04 10.50
N LEU A 146 5.42 4.85 11.02
CA LEU A 146 4.09 5.07 10.44
C LEU A 146 4.19 5.81 9.10
N LEU A 147 4.02 5.08 8.00
CA LEU A 147 4.09 5.65 6.65
C LEU A 147 2.84 6.49 6.36
N TRP A 148 3.01 7.65 5.75
CA TRP A 148 1.94 8.59 5.37
C TRP A 148 0.97 8.93 6.50
N HIS A 149 1.42 8.88 7.76
CA HIS A 149 0.55 9.04 8.94
C HIS A 149 -0.25 10.35 8.93
N ALA A 150 0.41 11.48 8.67
CA ALA A 150 -0.25 12.78 8.64
C ALA A 150 -1.30 12.87 7.51
N GLU A 151 -0.97 12.36 6.33
CA GLU A 151 -1.89 12.31 5.18
C GLU A 151 -3.13 11.46 5.50
N LEU A 152 -2.94 10.23 5.99
CA LEU A 152 -4.03 9.31 6.30
C LEU A 152 -4.91 9.81 7.45
N ALA A 153 -4.33 10.49 8.44
CA ALA A 153 -5.08 11.11 9.52
C ALA A 153 -5.92 12.31 9.01
N THR A 154 -5.37 13.11 8.11
CA THR A 154 -6.10 14.21 7.45
C THR A 154 -7.27 13.66 6.64
N LEU A 155 -7.04 12.66 5.79
CA LEU A 155 -8.10 12.01 5.02
C LEU A 155 -9.22 11.47 5.92
N ALA A 156 -8.88 10.87 7.06
CA ALA A 156 -9.88 10.37 8.00
C ALA A 156 -10.68 11.49 8.67
N SER A 157 -10.10 12.69 8.82
CA SER A 157 -10.83 13.85 9.33
C SER A 157 -11.75 14.50 8.28
N GLU A 158 -11.43 14.38 7.00
CA GLU A 158 -12.16 14.99 5.90
C GLU A 158 -13.25 14.09 5.30
N HIS A 159 -13.11 12.77 5.42
CA HIS A 159 -14.01 11.78 4.83
C HIS A 159 -14.70 10.92 5.89
N LEU A 160 -15.96 11.17 6.18
CA LEU A 160 -16.76 10.42 7.18
C LEU A 160 -16.84 8.92 6.91
N ARG A 161 -16.64 8.48 5.67
CA ARG A 161 -16.61 7.05 5.28
C ARG A 161 -15.24 6.40 5.39
N PHE A 162 -14.19 7.14 5.79
CA PHE A 162 -12.85 6.60 5.98
C PHE A 162 -12.45 6.65 7.45
N ARG A 163 -11.99 5.52 7.97
CA ARG A 163 -11.43 5.40 9.31
C ARG A 163 -10.00 4.88 9.25
N TYR A 164 -9.09 5.58 9.89
CA TYR A 164 -7.68 5.24 9.99
C TYR A 164 -7.32 4.81 11.41
N GLU A 165 -6.84 3.58 11.56
CA GLU A 165 -6.51 2.92 12.80
C GLU A 165 -5.01 2.56 12.83
N PRO A 166 -4.13 3.47 13.24
CA PRO A 166 -2.71 3.15 13.41
C PRO A 166 -2.49 2.29 14.65
N VAL A 167 -1.72 1.20 14.49
CA VAL A 167 -1.37 0.24 15.54
C VAL A 167 0.15 0.19 15.68
N VAL A 168 0.68 0.37 16.90
CA VAL A 168 2.11 0.38 17.16
C VAL A 168 2.48 -0.72 18.16
N SER A 169 3.39 -1.62 17.76
CA SER A 169 3.74 -2.78 18.61
C SER A 169 4.77 -2.46 19.68
N GLN A 170 5.58 -1.42 19.51
CA GLN A 170 6.56 -0.94 20.50
C GLN A 170 6.46 0.59 20.63
N PRO A 171 5.33 1.09 21.14
CA PRO A 171 5.10 2.52 21.28
C PRO A 171 5.90 3.13 22.43
N ASP A 172 6.22 4.41 22.32
CA ASP A 172 6.70 5.17 23.47
C ASP A 172 5.56 5.50 24.45
N ALA A 173 5.91 6.21 25.55
CA ALA A 173 4.95 6.56 26.60
C ALA A 173 3.92 7.62 26.15
N THR A 174 4.20 8.36 25.09
CA THR A 174 3.33 9.44 24.57
C THR A 174 2.27 8.95 23.60
N TRP A 175 2.44 7.73 23.06
CA TRP A 175 1.49 7.13 22.11
C TRP A 175 0.11 6.93 22.72
N ARG A 176 -0.92 7.46 22.04
CA ARG A 176 -2.33 7.38 22.47
C ARG A 176 -3.18 6.49 21.57
N GLY A 177 -2.63 5.99 20.44
CA GLY A 177 -3.31 5.07 19.54
C GLY A 177 -3.29 3.61 20.04
N ARG A 178 -3.71 2.70 19.17
CA ARG A 178 -3.72 1.26 19.45
C ARG A 178 -2.31 0.72 19.63
N ARG A 179 -2.16 -0.25 20.56
CA ARG A 179 -0.89 -0.90 20.91
C ARG A 179 -0.95 -2.37 20.54
N GLY A 180 0.21 -3.00 20.28
CA GLY A 180 0.29 -4.41 19.94
C GLY A 180 0.29 -4.65 18.43
N TYR A 181 -0.25 -5.77 18.00
CA TYR A 181 -0.29 -6.19 16.61
C TYR A 181 -1.67 -5.99 15.99
N VAL A 182 -1.72 -5.76 14.67
CA VAL A 182 -2.98 -5.46 13.95
C VAL A 182 -4.06 -6.51 14.17
N GLN A 183 -3.71 -7.80 14.19
CA GLN A 183 -4.66 -8.90 14.36
C GLN A 183 -5.36 -8.87 15.73
N GLU A 184 -4.76 -8.29 16.76
CA GLU A 184 -5.35 -8.19 18.11
C GLU A 184 -6.57 -7.25 18.16
N HIS A 185 -6.76 -6.43 17.13
CA HIS A 185 -7.83 -5.44 17.05
C HIS A 185 -8.90 -5.77 16.01
N LEU A 186 -8.69 -6.80 15.16
CA LEU A 186 -9.59 -7.06 14.03
C LEU A 186 -10.99 -7.50 14.45
N GLU A 187 -11.14 -8.26 15.54
CA GLU A 187 -12.45 -8.68 16.03
C GLU A 187 -13.32 -7.48 16.39
N GLU A 188 -12.80 -6.53 17.17
CA GLU A 188 -13.50 -5.29 17.52
C GLU A 188 -13.80 -4.44 16.27
N ILE A 189 -12.82 -4.30 15.38
CA ILE A 189 -12.96 -3.46 14.19
C ILE A 189 -14.00 -4.04 13.23
N THR A 190 -13.99 -5.36 13.01
CA THR A 190 -14.91 -6.03 12.08
C THR A 190 -16.35 -6.05 12.58
N ALA A 191 -16.57 -6.03 13.91
CA ALA A 191 -17.91 -5.93 14.48
C ALA A 191 -18.66 -4.64 14.05
N GLY A 192 -17.93 -3.60 13.68
CA GLY A 192 -18.49 -2.33 13.17
C GLY A 192 -18.65 -2.25 11.66
N LEU A 193 -18.30 -3.31 10.90
CA LEU A 193 -18.40 -3.32 9.45
C LEU A 193 -19.74 -3.90 8.98
N ALA A 194 -20.21 -3.45 7.83
CA ALA A 194 -21.40 -4.03 7.20
C ALA A 194 -21.16 -5.51 6.86
N PRO A 195 -22.15 -6.40 7.06
CA PRO A 195 -22.07 -7.79 6.64
C PRO A 195 -21.70 -7.89 5.15
N GLY A 196 -20.77 -8.80 4.84
CA GLY A 196 -20.31 -8.94 3.46
C GLY A 196 -19.13 -8.04 3.09
N PHE A 197 -18.48 -7.39 4.05
CA PHE A 197 -17.28 -6.60 3.80
C PHE A 197 -16.20 -7.42 3.08
N ARG A 198 -15.32 -6.73 2.35
CA ARG A 198 -14.14 -7.29 1.73
C ARG A 198 -12.89 -6.88 2.52
N ALA A 199 -11.97 -7.82 2.71
CA ALA A 199 -10.69 -7.56 3.36
C ALA A 199 -9.54 -7.51 2.34
N TYR A 200 -8.58 -6.61 2.56
CA TYR A 200 -7.34 -6.46 1.80
C TYR A 200 -6.16 -6.48 2.76
N LEU A 201 -5.29 -7.47 2.64
CA LEU A 201 -4.19 -7.69 3.56
C LEU A 201 -2.86 -7.55 2.81
N CYS A 202 -1.95 -6.67 3.27
CA CYS A 202 -0.64 -6.56 2.67
C CYS A 202 0.45 -6.26 3.70
N GLY A 203 1.50 -7.10 3.72
CA GLY A 203 2.61 -6.98 4.68
C GLY A 203 3.41 -8.27 4.80
N SER A 204 4.06 -8.51 5.94
CA SER A 204 4.83 -9.73 6.14
C SER A 204 3.94 -10.98 6.10
N HIS A 205 4.51 -12.11 5.68
CA HIS A 205 3.82 -13.42 5.66
C HIS A 205 3.16 -13.75 7.01
N GLY A 206 3.87 -13.50 8.13
CA GLY A 206 3.32 -13.77 9.46
C GLY A 206 2.08 -12.94 9.78
N MET A 207 2.08 -11.64 9.46
CA MET A 207 0.92 -10.76 9.66
C MET A 207 -0.25 -11.19 8.78
N VAL A 208 -0.01 -11.40 7.48
CA VAL A 208 -1.05 -11.78 6.51
C VAL A 208 -1.71 -13.10 6.93
N ASN A 209 -0.93 -14.11 7.29
CA ASN A 209 -1.45 -15.41 7.72
C ASN A 209 -2.27 -15.30 9.01
N ALA A 210 -1.77 -14.57 10.02
CA ALA A 210 -2.49 -14.37 11.28
C ALA A 210 -3.83 -13.63 11.07
N CYS A 211 -3.84 -12.60 10.22
CA CYS A 211 -5.06 -11.87 9.88
C CYS A 211 -6.06 -12.75 9.10
N ARG A 212 -5.60 -13.54 8.11
CA ARG A 212 -6.45 -14.46 7.35
C ARG A 212 -7.10 -15.51 8.25
N GLU A 213 -6.30 -16.14 9.12
CA GLU A 213 -6.79 -17.14 10.06
C GLU A 213 -7.88 -16.57 10.98
N LEU A 214 -7.65 -15.38 11.54
CA LEU A 214 -8.62 -14.72 12.39
C LEU A 214 -9.89 -14.34 11.64
N LEU A 215 -9.78 -13.72 10.46
CA LEU A 215 -10.94 -13.37 9.63
C LEU A 215 -11.75 -14.60 9.24
N GLY A 216 -11.10 -15.71 8.93
CA GLY A 216 -11.76 -16.99 8.68
C GLY A 216 -12.56 -17.50 9.89
N LYS A 217 -12.00 -17.39 11.11
CA LYS A 217 -12.71 -17.70 12.37
C LYS A 217 -13.92 -16.79 12.62
N LEU A 218 -13.85 -15.53 12.13
CA LEU A 218 -14.94 -14.56 12.19
C LEU A 218 -15.96 -14.72 11.04
N GLY A 219 -15.83 -15.78 10.21
CA GLY A 219 -16.78 -16.12 9.16
C GLY A 219 -16.57 -15.38 7.83
N VAL A 220 -15.42 -14.71 7.64
CA VAL A 220 -15.08 -14.11 6.35
C VAL A 220 -14.58 -15.20 5.40
N THR A 221 -15.26 -15.38 4.27
CA THR A 221 -14.88 -16.40 3.28
C THR A 221 -13.62 -15.98 2.51
N GLU A 222 -12.84 -16.96 2.03
CA GLU A 222 -11.56 -16.71 1.36
C GLU A 222 -11.71 -15.83 0.11
N GLU A 223 -12.81 -15.93 -0.62
CA GLU A 223 -13.09 -15.12 -1.82
C GLU A 223 -13.26 -13.62 -1.51
N ARG A 224 -13.51 -13.29 -0.22
CA ARG A 224 -13.59 -11.91 0.25
C ARG A 224 -12.30 -11.38 0.81
N ILE A 225 -11.24 -12.19 0.85
CA ILE A 225 -9.93 -11.80 1.36
C ILE A 225 -8.94 -11.71 0.19
N GLY A 226 -8.65 -10.49 -0.27
CA GLY A 226 -7.51 -10.24 -1.13
C GLY A 226 -6.24 -10.08 -0.29
N TYR A 227 -5.12 -10.67 -0.72
CA TYR A 227 -3.88 -10.51 0.02
C TYR A 227 -2.63 -10.55 -0.86
N GLU A 228 -1.61 -9.82 -0.43
CA GLU A 228 -0.24 -9.91 -0.91
C GLU A 228 0.71 -9.97 0.29
N ALA A 229 1.69 -10.87 0.25
CA ALA A 229 2.69 -10.98 1.28
C ALA A 229 4.06 -10.61 0.73
N ALA A 230 4.72 -9.64 1.37
CA ALA A 230 6.11 -9.29 1.06
C ALA A 230 7.06 -10.34 1.66
N ALA A 231 8.10 -10.67 0.91
CA ALA A 231 9.17 -11.56 1.35
C ALA A 231 10.03 -10.91 2.45
#